data_03930fd93c8cad03b619202be9829bfe
#
_entry.id   03930fd93c8cad03b619202be9829bfe
#
_cell.length_a   1.000
_cell.length_b   1.000
_cell.length_c   1.000
_cell.angle_alpha   90.00
_cell.angle_beta   90.00
_cell.angle_gamma   90.00
#
_symmetry.space_group_name_H-M   'P 1'
#
loop_
_entity.id
_entity.type
_entity.pdbx_description
1 polymer ?
#
loop_
_entity_poly.entity_id
_entity_poly.type
_entity_poly.pdbx_seq_one_letter_code
_entity_poly.pdbx_strand_id
1 'polypeptide(L)'
;MTTIHEIAPDLFRLSIYVPNFDMQFNHFLVRDEEPLLFHAGFKGMFPPLRDAVASLIDPTKLRYVAWSHFESDECGALNDWLQLAPQAEPVCTLVGKLVSVDDFSTRPARGMTPDDVLTTGKYRYRFYRSPHLPHGWDAGVLFEETRKTLFCSDLFHHFGNVAPVTSSDLIEPARKAMRQMQQGPLAGYIPYTRQTEGVLKSLADLKPETLAVMHGSTYIGQGDRLLTGLAAVIKENFEEA
;
A
#
# COMPACT_ATOMS: atom_id res chain seq x y z
N MET A 1 -7.71 -4.60 -18.01
CA MET A 1 -6.34 -5.05 -18.41
C MET A 1 -5.37 -4.47 -17.39
N THR A 2 -4.47 -5.28 -16.85
CA THR A 2 -3.44 -4.81 -15.91
C THR A 2 -2.33 -4.11 -16.69
N THR A 3 -1.94 -2.90 -16.30
CA THR A 3 -0.77 -2.21 -16.82
C THR A 3 0.43 -2.45 -15.92
N ILE A 4 1.61 -2.62 -16.51
CA ILE A 4 2.85 -2.94 -15.79
C ILE A 4 3.87 -1.84 -16.08
N HIS A 5 4.43 -1.25 -15.02
CA HIS A 5 5.49 -0.25 -15.12
C HIS A 5 6.56 -0.53 -14.07
N GLU A 6 7.81 -0.59 -14.48
CA GLU A 6 8.94 -0.58 -13.57
C GLU A 6 9.13 0.86 -13.07
N ILE A 7 8.89 1.09 -11.78
CA ILE A 7 8.94 2.42 -11.16
C ILE A 7 10.27 2.70 -10.45
N ALA A 8 11.03 1.65 -10.18
CA ALA A 8 12.41 1.66 -9.73
C ALA A 8 13.03 0.30 -10.10
N PRO A 9 14.36 0.13 -10.11
CA PRO A 9 14.97 -1.15 -10.42
C PRO A 9 14.36 -2.30 -9.62
N ASP A 10 13.86 -3.32 -10.30
CA ASP A 10 13.19 -4.50 -9.72
C ASP A 10 11.90 -4.22 -8.93
N LEU A 11 11.33 -3.02 -9.01
CA LEU A 11 10.05 -2.65 -8.40
C LEU A 11 9.03 -2.31 -9.49
N PHE A 12 8.02 -3.16 -9.62
CA PHE A 12 6.99 -3.04 -10.66
C PHE A 12 5.65 -2.64 -10.03
N ARG A 13 5.04 -1.59 -10.59
CA ARG A 13 3.66 -1.21 -10.32
C ARG A 13 2.76 -1.96 -11.28
N LEU A 14 1.87 -2.79 -10.76
CA LEU A 14 0.82 -3.52 -11.47
C LEU A 14 -0.51 -2.80 -11.21
N SER A 15 -1.08 -2.16 -12.21
CA SER A 15 -2.26 -1.30 -12.02
C SER A 15 -3.47 -1.80 -12.78
N ILE A 16 -4.61 -1.84 -12.10
CA ILE A 16 -5.93 -2.11 -12.67
C ILE A 16 -6.80 -0.88 -12.48
N TYR A 17 -7.22 -0.25 -13.58
CA TYR A 17 -8.20 0.83 -13.53
C TYR A 17 -9.61 0.27 -13.54
N VAL A 18 -10.44 0.71 -12.60
CA VAL A 18 -11.85 0.34 -12.46
C VAL A 18 -12.72 1.55 -12.78
N PRO A 19 -13.32 1.64 -13.99
CA PRO A 19 -14.06 2.83 -14.43
C PRO A 19 -15.22 3.21 -13.51
N ASN A 20 -15.91 2.23 -12.92
CA ASN A 20 -17.05 2.48 -12.04
C ASN A 20 -16.68 3.21 -10.74
N PHE A 21 -15.43 3.11 -10.31
CA PHE A 21 -14.88 3.82 -9.16
C PHE A 21 -14.05 5.03 -9.58
N ASP A 22 -13.80 5.20 -10.89
CA ASP A 22 -12.84 6.16 -11.44
C ASP A 22 -11.48 6.08 -10.73
N MET A 23 -11.02 4.86 -10.42
CA MET A 23 -9.87 4.65 -9.55
C MET A 23 -8.96 3.54 -10.08
N GLN A 24 -7.66 3.72 -9.89
CA GLN A 24 -6.65 2.68 -10.10
C GLN A 24 -6.40 1.93 -8.80
N PHE A 25 -6.23 0.62 -8.92
CA PHE A 25 -5.78 -0.26 -7.85
C PHE A 25 -4.38 -0.74 -8.20
N ASN A 26 -3.40 -0.33 -7.41
CA ASN A 26 -1.99 -0.57 -7.64
C ASN A 26 -1.47 -1.64 -6.69
N HIS A 27 -0.81 -2.61 -7.28
CA HIS A 27 -0.11 -3.67 -6.59
C HIS A 27 1.36 -3.57 -6.96
N PHE A 28 2.25 -3.88 -6.03
CA PHE A 28 3.67 -3.69 -6.25
C PHE A 28 4.40 -5.02 -6.11
N LEU A 29 5.06 -5.42 -7.21
CA LEU A 29 5.91 -6.60 -7.22
C LEU A 29 7.38 -6.18 -7.07
N VAL A 30 8.04 -6.71 -6.06
CA VAL A 30 9.49 -6.64 -5.92
C VAL A 30 10.08 -7.93 -6.45
N ARG A 31 10.89 -7.82 -7.51
CA ARG A 31 11.63 -8.93 -8.10
C ARG A 31 13.00 -9.02 -7.45
N ASP A 32 13.17 -9.97 -6.55
CA ASP A 32 14.42 -10.22 -5.82
C ASP A 32 14.58 -11.73 -5.59
N GLU A 33 15.58 -12.14 -4.82
CA GLU A 33 15.82 -13.54 -4.46
C GLU A 33 14.59 -14.19 -3.80
N GLU A 34 13.94 -13.46 -2.93
CA GLU A 34 12.68 -13.79 -2.27
C GLU A 34 11.59 -12.79 -2.68
N PRO A 35 10.90 -12.99 -3.83
CA PRO A 35 9.97 -12.02 -4.37
C PRO A 35 8.84 -11.67 -3.41
N LEU A 36 8.49 -10.37 -3.37
CA LEU A 36 7.42 -9.83 -2.53
C LEU A 36 6.35 -9.18 -3.41
N LEU A 37 5.09 -9.52 -3.16
CA LEU A 37 3.92 -8.80 -3.66
C LEU A 37 3.33 -7.96 -2.54
N PHE A 38 3.23 -6.65 -2.72
CA PHE A 38 2.55 -5.74 -1.80
C PHE A 38 1.20 -5.35 -2.38
N HIS A 39 0.13 -5.53 -1.61
CA HIS A 39 -1.30 -5.57 -1.95
C HIS A 39 -1.68 -6.81 -2.80
N ALA A 40 -2.38 -7.74 -2.18
CA ALA A 40 -2.88 -8.95 -2.84
C ALA A 40 -4.04 -8.66 -3.82
N GLY A 41 -4.75 -7.56 -3.61
CA GLY A 41 -5.90 -7.13 -4.41
C GLY A 41 -7.22 -7.77 -4.01
N PHE A 42 -8.32 -7.26 -4.58
CA PHE A 42 -9.62 -7.92 -4.48
C PHE A 42 -9.56 -9.35 -5.03
N LYS A 43 -10.36 -10.24 -4.49
CA LYS A 43 -10.47 -11.62 -4.99
C LYS A 43 -10.76 -11.68 -6.50
N GLY A 44 -11.61 -10.80 -7.02
CA GLY A 44 -11.92 -10.71 -8.45
C GLY A 44 -10.77 -10.18 -9.32
N MET A 45 -9.75 -9.57 -8.73
CA MET A 45 -8.56 -9.08 -9.42
C MET A 45 -7.44 -10.13 -9.50
N PHE A 46 -7.56 -11.24 -8.79
CA PHE A 46 -6.51 -12.27 -8.77
C PHE A 46 -6.11 -12.76 -10.17
N PRO A 47 -7.03 -13.17 -11.09
CA PRO A 47 -6.62 -13.69 -12.39
C PRO A 47 -5.78 -12.69 -13.20
N PRO A 48 -6.21 -11.42 -13.42
CA PRO A 48 -5.40 -10.47 -14.17
C PRO A 48 -4.11 -10.06 -13.47
N LEU A 49 -4.06 -10.07 -12.13
CA LEU A 49 -2.83 -9.81 -11.38
C LEU A 49 -1.85 -10.97 -11.47
N ARG A 50 -2.34 -12.21 -11.32
CA ARG A 50 -1.53 -13.42 -11.51
C ARG A 50 -0.85 -13.41 -12.89
N ASP A 51 -1.59 -13.10 -13.94
CA ASP A 51 -1.07 -13.08 -15.30
C ASP A 51 -0.01 -11.97 -15.49
N ALA A 52 -0.21 -10.81 -14.83
CA ALA A 52 0.77 -9.74 -14.81
C ALA A 52 2.05 -10.15 -14.06
N VAL A 53 1.93 -10.76 -12.88
CA VAL A 53 3.07 -11.30 -12.11
C VAL A 53 3.80 -12.37 -12.93
N ALA A 54 3.06 -13.28 -13.59
CA ALA A 54 3.62 -14.36 -14.41
C ALA A 54 4.43 -13.85 -15.61
N SER A 55 4.18 -12.63 -16.07
CA SER A 55 4.99 -12.02 -17.13
C SER A 55 6.35 -11.49 -16.64
N LEU A 56 6.55 -11.38 -15.32
CA LEU A 56 7.74 -10.81 -14.69
C LEU A 56 8.57 -11.85 -13.93
N ILE A 57 7.90 -12.80 -13.27
CA ILE A 57 8.50 -13.90 -12.50
C ILE A 57 7.64 -15.16 -12.62
N ASP A 58 8.15 -16.30 -12.19
CA ASP A 58 7.30 -17.47 -11.89
C ASP A 58 6.47 -17.17 -10.63
N PRO A 59 5.13 -17.02 -10.70
CA PRO A 59 4.31 -16.64 -9.56
C PRO A 59 4.29 -17.69 -8.44
N THR A 60 4.64 -18.93 -8.74
CA THR A 60 4.78 -20.00 -7.72
C THR A 60 5.99 -19.77 -6.80
N LYS A 61 6.90 -18.86 -7.19
CA LYS A 61 8.10 -18.48 -6.44
C LYS A 61 7.89 -17.27 -5.53
N LEU A 62 6.70 -16.65 -5.51
CA LEU A 62 6.41 -15.62 -4.52
C LEU A 62 6.75 -16.13 -3.13
N ARG A 63 7.51 -15.32 -2.38
CA ARG A 63 7.94 -15.65 -1.02
C ARG A 63 7.17 -14.88 0.04
N TYR A 64 6.74 -13.66 -0.30
CA TYR A 64 5.97 -12.81 0.61
C TYR A 64 4.78 -12.20 -0.11
N VAL A 65 3.63 -12.16 0.59
CA VAL A 65 2.46 -11.36 0.23
C VAL A 65 2.17 -10.45 1.40
N ALA A 66 2.31 -9.14 1.20
CA ALA A 66 2.18 -8.15 2.26
C ALA A 66 1.13 -7.10 1.92
N TRP A 67 0.62 -6.40 2.93
CA TRP A 67 -0.36 -5.31 2.79
C TRP A 67 -0.32 -4.40 4.02
N SER A 68 -1.00 -3.25 3.93
CA SER A 68 -1.00 -2.21 4.95
C SER A 68 -1.99 -2.47 6.09
N HIS A 69 -3.26 -2.73 5.75
CA HIS A 69 -4.35 -2.94 6.69
C HIS A 69 -5.35 -3.97 6.14
N PHE A 70 -6.23 -4.49 7.00
CA PHE A 70 -7.16 -5.55 6.62
C PHE A 70 -8.35 -4.99 5.86
N GLU A 71 -8.23 -4.89 4.55
CA GLU A 71 -9.29 -4.50 3.63
C GLU A 71 -9.27 -5.36 2.36
N SER A 72 -10.42 -5.47 1.69
CA SER A 72 -10.59 -6.43 0.58
C SER A 72 -9.71 -6.12 -0.63
N ASP A 73 -9.42 -4.88 -0.94
CA ASP A 73 -8.55 -4.51 -2.06
C ASP A 73 -7.07 -4.64 -1.71
N GLU A 74 -6.74 -4.65 -0.43
CA GLU A 74 -5.39 -4.90 0.06
C GLU A 74 -5.07 -6.40 0.17
N CYS A 75 -5.99 -7.20 0.73
CA CYS A 75 -5.71 -8.60 1.07
C CYS A 75 -6.79 -9.62 0.64
N GLY A 76 -7.83 -9.21 -0.10
CA GLY A 76 -8.96 -10.10 -0.46
C GLY A 76 -8.57 -11.33 -1.27
N ALA A 77 -7.55 -11.25 -2.11
CA ALA A 77 -7.02 -12.37 -2.88
C ALA A 77 -5.87 -13.12 -2.17
N LEU A 78 -5.59 -12.83 -0.89
CA LEU A 78 -4.48 -13.45 -0.16
C LEU A 78 -4.45 -14.98 -0.30
N ASN A 79 -5.57 -15.64 -0.01
CA ASN A 79 -5.62 -17.10 -0.03
C ASN A 79 -5.44 -17.71 -1.44
N ASP A 80 -5.84 -16.99 -2.49
CA ASP A 80 -5.58 -17.40 -3.87
C ASP A 80 -4.07 -17.34 -4.19
N TRP A 81 -3.37 -16.30 -3.72
CA TRP A 81 -1.91 -16.20 -3.83
C TRP A 81 -1.19 -17.29 -3.03
N LEU A 82 -1.65 -17.57 -1.81
CA LEU A 82 -1.07 -18.61 -0.97
C LEU A 82 -1.27 -20.01 -1.56
N GLN A 83 -2.41 -20.24 -2.21
CA GLN A 83 -2.66 -21.50 -2.92
C GLN A 83 -1.72 -21.67 -4.14
N LEU A 84 -1.51 -20.59 -4.90
CA LEU A 84 -0.64 -20.58 -6.08
C LEU A 84 0.85 -20.72 -5.71
N ALA A 85 1.28 -20.04 -4.63
CA ALA A 85 2.67 -20.01 -4.18
C ALA A 85 2.82 -20.75 -2.83
N PRO A 86 3.16 -22.06 -2.83
CA PRO A 86 3.18 -22.88 -1.62
C PRO A 86 4.19 -22.41 -0.56
N GLN A 87 5.22 -21.63 -0.95
CA GLN A 87 6.23 -21.09 -0.05
C GLN A 87 5.95 -19.65 0.38
N ALA A 88 4.87 -19.03 -0.14
CA ALA A 88 4.54 -17.67 0.22
C ALA A 88 4.09 -17.56 1.67
N GLU A 89 4.57 -16.53 2.36
CA GLU A 89 4.23 -16.17 3.72
C GLU A 89 3.41 -14.87 3.72
N PRO A 90 2.23 -14.82 4.36
CA PRO A 90 1.51 -13.57 4.58
C PRO A 90 2.31 -12.68 5.54
N VAL A 91 2.43 -11.39 5.23
CA VAL A 91 3.18 -10.45 6.07
C VAL A 91 2.34 -9.19 6.31
N CYS A 92 2.09 -8.87 7.57
CA CYS A 92 1.31 -7.70 7.97
C CYS A 92 1.78 -7.17 9.33
N THR A 93 1.13 -6.14 9.83
CA THR A 93 1.38 -5.68 11.21
C THR A 93 1.03 -6.77 12.23
N LEU A 94 1.68 -6.77 13.38
CA LEU A 94 1.35 -7.71 14.46
C LEU A 94 -0.13 -7.59 14.88
N VAL A 95 -0.69 -6.39 14.87
CA VAL A 95 -2.11 -6.17 15.20
C VAL A 95 -3.00 -6.83 14.16
N GLY A 96 -2.76 -6.60 12.86
CA GLY A 96 -3.51 -7.23 11.77
C GLY A 96 -3.48 -8.76 11.86
N LYS A 97 -2.30 -9.34 12.13
CA LYS A 97 -2.15 -10.77 12.36
C LYS A 97 -3.10 -11.27 13.46
N LEU A 98 -3.02 -10.66 14.66
CA LEU A 98 -3.73 -11.14 15.85
C LEU A 98 -5.26 -10.97 15.77
N VAL A 99 -5.74 -9.92 15.10
CA VAL A 99 -7.16 -9.57 15.15
C VAL A 99 -7.96 -10.01 13.93
N SER A 100 -7.30 -10.35 12.82
CA SER A 100 -8.00 -10.70 11.58
C SER A 100 -7.32 -11.82 10.80
N VAL A 101 -6.00 -11.73 10.57
CA VAL A 101 -5.35 -12.51 9.53
C VAL A 101 -5.20 -13.98 9.90
N ASP A 102 -4.89 -14.30 11.14
CA ASP A 102 -4.69 -15.71 11.56
C ASP A 102 -5.99 -16.52 11.47
N ASP A 103 -7.18 -15.88 11.51
CA ASP A 103 -8.46 -16.54 11.26
C ASP A 103 -8.81 -16.58 9.76
N PHE A 104 -8.48 -15.52 9.04
CA PHE A 104 -8.81 -15.37 7.62
C PHE A 104 -7.87 -16.19 6.69
N SER A 105 -6.58 -16.21 6.99
CA SER A 105 -5.55 -16.78 6.13
C SER A 105 -5.47 -18.31 6.25
N THR A 106 -5.24 -18.99 5.11
CA THR A 106 -5.04 -20.45 5.09
C THR A 106 -3.71 -20.90 5.70
N ARG A 107 -2.82 -19.98 6.08
CA ARG A 107 -1.60 -20.26 6.85
C ARG A 107 -1.24 -19.06 7.74
N PRO A 108 -0.50 -19.32 8.85
CA PRO A 108 -0.16 -18.26 9.80
C PRO A 108 0.59 -17.10 9.15
N ALA A 109 0.23 -15.86 9.52
CA ALA A 109 0.94 -14.69 9.05
C ALA A 109 2.18 -14.40 9.90
N ARG A 110 3.19 -13.77 9.28
CA ARG A 110 4.25 -13.07 9.98
C ARG A 110 3.73 -11.71 10.43
N GLY A 111 3.48 -11.56 11.72
CA GLY A 111 3.13 -10.27 12.29
C GLY A 111 4.39 -9.46 12.59
N MET A 112 4.56 -8.34 11.91
CA MET A 112 5.72 -7.46 12.05
C MET A 112 5.51 -6.44 13.18
N THR A 113 6.52 -6.28 14.01
CA THR A 113 6.67 -5.16 14.96
C THR A 113 7.57 -4.08 14.36
N PRO A 114 7.62 -2.85 14.94
CA PRO A 114 8.52 -1.81 14.43
C PRO A 114 10.01 -2.17 14.44
N ASP A 115 10.42 -3.12 15.28
CA ASP A 115 11.81 -3.56 15.39
C ASP A 115 12.20 -4.63 14.37
N ASP A 116 11.20 -5.28 13.75
CA ASP A 116 11.43 -6.35 12.80
C ASP A 116 11.88 -5.81 11.44
N VAL A 117 12.76 -6.58 10.80
CA VAL A 117 13.21 -6.34 9.42
C VAL A 117 12.84 -7.55 8.57
N LEU A 118 12.15 -7.28 7.46
CA LEU A 118 11.96 -8.25 6.39
C LEU A 118 13.04 -7.99 5.33
N THR A 119 13.68 -9.05 4.83
CA THR A 119 14.63 -8.97 3.71
C THR A 119 14.13 -9.84 2.57
N THR A 120 14.36 -9.40 1.34
CA THR A 120 14.03 -10.15 0.12
C THR A 120 15.27 -10.59 -0.67
N GLY A 121 16.45 -10.38 -0.09
CA GLY A 121 17.77 -10.53 -0.67
C GLY A 121 18.51 -9.20 -0.62
N LYS A 122 18.42 -8.40 -1.68
CA LYS A 122 19.03 -7.07 -1.77
C LYS A 122 18.33 -6.02 -0.91
N TYR A 123 17.02 -6.13 -0.73
CA TYR A 123 16.17 -5.06 -0.18
C TYR A 123 15.74 -5.39 1.25
N ARG A 124 15.59 -4.33 2.04
CA ARG A 124 15.26 -4.39 3.47
C ARG A 124 14.02 -3.56 3.73
N TYR A 125 13.08 -4.12 4.47
CA TYR A 125 11.78 -3.52 4.74
C TYR A 125 11.50 -3.45 6.23
N ARG A 126 10.83 -2.36 6.65
CA ARG A 126 10.24 -2.22 7.99
C ARG A 126 8.79 -1.80 7.88
N PHE A 127 7.95 -2.35 8.75
CA PHE A 127 6.61 -1.82 8.97
C PHE A 127 6.64 -0.70 10.01
N TYR A 128 6.05 0.43 9.63
CA TYR A 128 5.79 1.54 10.53
C TYR A 128 4.32 1.52 10.88
N ARG A 129 3.99 1.28 12.15
CA ARG A 129 2.60 1.30 12.61
C ARG A 129 2.00 2.69 12.40
N SER A 130 0.81 2.71 11.80
CA SER A 130 0.08 3.93 11.51
C SER A 130 -1.41 3.78 11.87
N PRO A 131 -1.74 3.49 13.15
CA PRO A 131 -3.11 3.20 13.55
C PRO A 131 -4.06 4.32 13.11
N HIS A 132 -5.14 3.94 12.40
CA HIS A 132 -6.11 4.84 11.79
C HIS A 132 -5.55 5.78 10.71
N LEU A 133 -4.40 5.44 10.13
CA LEU A 133 -3.81 6.23 9.06
C LEU A 133 -3.33 5.29 7.93
N PRO A 134 -3.99 5.28 6.74
CA PRO A 134 -5.15 6.13 6.39
C PRO A 134 -6.39 5.81 7.21
N HIS A 135 -6.69 4.55 7.51
CA HIS A 135 -7.77 4.06 8.35
C HIS A 135 -7.43 2.66 8.89
N GLY A 136 -8.30 2.10 9.73
CA GLY A 136 -8.03 0.80 10.36
C GLY A 136 -7.05 0.89 11.54
N TRP A 137 -7.39 0.24 12.64
CA TRP A 137 -6.55 0.23 13.86
C TRP A 137 -5.30 -0.67 13.71
N ASP A 138 -5.34 -1.60 12.77
CA ASP A 138 -4.26 -2.52 12.40
C ASP A 138 -3.29 -1.94 11.35
N ALA A 139 -3.56 -0.74 10.84
CA ALA A 139 -2.80 -0.14 9.74
C ALA A 139 -1.31 0.03 10.05
N GLY A 140 -0.51 -0.16 9.02
CA GLY A 140 0.90 0.13 8.98
C GLY A 140 1.38 0.30 7.55
N VAL A 141 2.38 1.10 7.34
CA VAL A 141 3.00 1.33 6.04
C VAL A 141 4.35 0.63 5.97
N LEU A 142 4.67 0.09 4.81
CA LEU A 142 5.93 -0.60 4.56
C LEU A 142 6.95 0.39 3.97
N PHE A 143 8.15 0.44 4.54
CA PHE A 143 9.25 1.25 4.03
C PHE A 143 10.42 0.37 3.60
N GLU A 144 10.85 0.53 2.37
CA GLU A 144 12.05 -0.08 1.81
C GLU A 144 13.23 0.86 2.02
N GLU A 145 14.22 0.40 2.83
CA GLU A 145 15.31 1.24 3.36
C GLU A 145 16.39 1.56 2.30
N THR A 146 16.62 0.68 1.31
CA THR A 146 17.73 0.78 0.37
C THR A 146 17.52 1.88 -0.67
N ARG A 147 16.31 1.99 -1.22
CA ARG A 147 15.90 2.97 -2.23
C ARG A 147 14.96 4.03 -1.68
N LYS A 148 14.68 3.97 -0.37
CA LYS A 148 13.78 4.89 0.33
C LYS A 148 12.38 4.95 -0.30
N THR A 149 11.80 3.78 -0.56
CA THR A 149 10.44 3.66 -1.08
C THR A 149 9.46 3.46 0.06
N LEU A 150 8.49 4.35 0.20
CA LEU A 150 7.36 4.18 1.11
C LEU A 150 6.16 3.63 0.32
N PHE A 151 5.67 2.47 0.72
CA PHE A 151 4.40 1.92 0.24
C PHE A 151 3.29 2.55 1.06
N CYS A 152 2.57 3.48 0.43
CA CYS A 152 1.73 4.44 1.12
C CYS A 152 0.32 3.93 1.43
N SER A 153 -0.08 2.73 0.92
CA SER A 153 -1.47 2.31 0.98
C SER A 153 -2.37 3.42 0.39
N ASP A 154 -3.47 3.77 1.05
CA ASP A 154 -4.42 4.79 0.60
C ASP A 154 -4.01 6.23 0.87
N LEU A 155 -2.85 6.45 1.50
CA LEU A 155 -2.34 7.81 1.60
C LEU A 155 -2.11 8.39 0.20
N PHE A 156 -2.51 9.63 -0.01
CA PHE A 156 -2.47 10.32 -1.31
C PHE A 156 -3.39 9.73 -2.39
N HIS A 157 -4.39 8.93 -2.03
CA HIS A 157 -5.32 8.40 -3.01
C HIS A 157 -5.95 9.53 -3.85
N HIS A 158 -6.11 9.29 -5.14
CA HIS A 158 -6.76 10.22 -6.06
C HIS A 158 -7.38 9.47 -7.23
N PHE A 159 -8.43 10.06 -7.81
CA PHE A 159 -9.22 9.48 -8.87
C PHE A 159 -8.56 9.60 -10.25
N GLY A 160 -9.07 8.82 -11.19
CA GLY A 160 -8.71 8.85 -12.59
C GLY A 160 -7.81 7.70 -13.04
N ASN A 161 -7.73 7.52 -14.34
CA ASN A 161 -6.72 6.68 -14.97
C ASN A 161 -5.48 7.54 -15.27
N VAL A 162 -4.62 7.68 -14.27
CA VAL A 162 -3.51 8.62 -14.27
C VAL A 162 -2.18 7.97 -14.68
N ALA A 163 -1.16 8.80 -14.93
CA ALA A 163 0.18 8.33 -15.28
C ALA A 163 0.76 7.41 -14.19
N PRO A 164 1.55 6.39 -14.56
CA PRO A 164 2.11 5.44 -13.58
C PRO A 164 3.05 6.10 -12.58
N VAL A 165 3.77 7.15 -13.00
CA VAL A 165 4.73 7.89 -12.21
C VAL A 165 4.52 9.39 -12.43
N THR A 166 4.71 10.17 -11.38
CA THR A 166 4.69 11.64 -11.43
C THR A 166 5.72 12.26 -10.49
N SER A 167 6.18 13.45 -10.82
CA SER A 167 6.91 14.34 -9.90
C SER A 167 6.08 15.58 -9.52
N SER A 168 4.84 15.65 -10.01
CA SER A 168 3.90 16.72 -9.65
C SER A 168 3.35 16.54 -8.26
N ASP A 169 2.94 17.62 -7.62
CA ASP A 169 2.33 17.61 -6.30
C ASP A 169 1.07 16.72 -6.26
N LEU A 170 0.98 15.84 -5.26
CA LEU A 170 -0.17 14.97 -4.99
C LEU A 170 -1.13 15.55 -3.94
N ILE A 171 -0.83 16.67 -3.32
CA ILE A 171 -1.64 17.24 -2.23
C ILE A 171 -3.02 17.67 -2.74
N GLU A 172 -3.08 18.43 -3.83
CA GLU A 172 -4.38 18.87 -4.37
C GLU A 172 -5.22 17.73 -4.97
N PRO A 173 -4.67 16.78 -5.74
CA PRO A 173 -5.41 15.59 -6.14
C PRO A 173 -5.97 14.80 -4.95
N ALA A 174 -5.17 14.57 -3.90
CA ALA A 174 -5.61 13.87 -2.69
C ALA A 174 -6.69 14.67 -1.93
N ARG A 175 -6.49 15.97 -1.73
CA ARG A 175 -7.49 16.87 -1.11
C ARG A 175 -8.85 16.79 -1.81
N LYS A 176 -8.82 16.86 -3.15
CA LYS A 176 -10.05 16.77 -3.96
C LYS A 176 -10.74 15.41 -3.77
N ALA A 177 -9.98 14.31 -3.80
CA ALA A 177 -10.53 12.98 -3.62
C ALA A 177 -11.14 12.80 -2.22
N MET A 178 -10.45 13.24 -1.16
CA MET A 178 -10.94 13.20 0.21
C MET A 178 -12.25 13.97 0.37
N ARG A 179 -12.33 15.21 -0.16
CA ARG A 179 -13.56 16.01 -0.13
C ARG A 179 -14.72 15.35 -0.88
N GLN A 180 -14.46 14.72 -2.01
CA GLN A 180 -15.48 14.02 -2.76
C GLN A 180 -15.99 12.78 -2.01
N MET A 181 -15.10 12.00 -1.39
CA MET A 181 -15.49 10.83 -0.59
C MET A 181 -16.31 11.21 0.64
N GLN A 182 -16.04 12.38 1.26
CA GLN A 182 -16.84 12.88 2.38
C GLN A 182 -18.29 13.18 2.00
N GLN A 183 -18.61 13.34 0.72
CA GLN A 183 -19.98 13.58 0.24
C GLN A 183 -20.73 12.26 -0.06
N GLY A 184 -20.10 11.10 0.15
CA GLY A 184 -20.62 9.79 -0.22
C GLY A 184 -20.70 8.82 0.96
N PRO A 185 -20.91 7.53 0.66
CA PRO A 185 -21.03 6.50 1.69
C PRO A 185 -19.74 6.25 2.47
N LEU A 186 -18.60 6.74 2.00
CA LEU A 186 -17.30 6.63 2.65
C LEU A 186 -16.95 7.86 3.51
N ALA A 187 -17.93 8.72 3.83
CA ALA A 187 -17.71 9.86 4.74
C ALA A 187 -17.08 9.38 6.06
N GLY A 188 -16.04 10.07 6.51
CA GLY A 188 -15.32 9.72 7.74
C GLY A 188 -14.34 8.53 7.61
N TYR A 189 -14.04 8.05 6.42
CA TYR A 189 -13.15 6.88 6.21
C TYR A 189 -11.71 7.11 6.69
N ILE A 190 -11.21 8.34 6.71
CA ILE A 190 -9.94 8.72 7.34
C ILE A 190 -10.23 9.50 8.62
N PRO A 191 -10.07 8.93 9.81
CA PRO A 191 -10.26 9.68 11.05
C PRO A 191 -9.02 10.53 11.35
N TYR A 192 -9.24 11.79 11.72
CA TYR A 192 -8.18 12.59 12.32
C TYR A 192 -8.06 12.26 13.81
N THR A 193 -6.91 11.81 14.23
CA THR A 193 -6.65 11.39 15.61
C THR A 193 -5.50 12.21 16.22
N ARG A 194 -5.34 12.14 17.55
CA ARG A 194 -4.19 12.77 18.24
C ARG A 194 -2.82 12.25 17.73
N GLN A 195 -2.79 11.11 17.05
CA GLN A 195 -1.55 10.50 16.55
C GLN A 195 -1.27 10.88 15.10
N THR A 196 -2.26 11.34 14.33
CA THR A 196 -2.17 11.54 12.88
C THR A 196 -0.96 12.40 12.47
N GLU A 197 -0.79 13.57 13.07
CA GLU A 197 0.34 14.47 12.77
C GLU A 197 1.69 13.83 13.16
N GLY A 198 1.75 13.18 14.32
CA GLY A 198 2.97 12.51 14.80
C GLY A 198 3.40 11.34 13.92
N VAL A 199 2.44 10.54 13.46
CA VAL A 199 2.71 9.43 12.53
C VAL A 199 3.22 9.96 11.19
N LEU A 200 2.52 10.92 10.57
CA LEU A 200 2.94 11.50 9.29
C LEU A 200 4.32 12.17 9.39
N LYS A 201 4.60 12.86 10.52
CA LYS A 201 5.93 13.41 10.77
C LYS A 201 6.99 12.31 10.85
N SER A 202 6.73 11.22 11.57
CA SER A 202 7.66 10.09 11.67
C SER A 202 7.94 9.45 10.31
N LEU A 203 6.93 9.36 9.44
CA LEU A 203 7.10 8.88 8.07
C LEU A 203 7.88 9.88 7.20
N ALA A 204 7.67 11.18 7.38
CA ALA A 204 8.43 12.21 6.69
C ALA A 204 9.92 12.20 7.10
N ASP A 205 10.21 11.94 8.38
CA ASP A 205 11.59 11.86 8.90
C ASP A 205 12.40 10.71 8.25
N LEU A 206 11.74 9.71 7.64
CA LEU A 206 12.39 8.66 6.81
C LEU A 206 12.93 9.20 5.49
N LYS A 207 12.48 10.39 5.06
CA LYS A 207 12.84 11.04 3.80
C LYS A 207 12.65 10.13 2.59
N PRO A 208 11.42 9.61 2.35
CA PRO A 208 11.16 8.75 1.20
C PRO A 208 11.38 9.53 -0.10
N GLU A 209 12.02 8.86 -1.06
CA GLU A 209 12.27 9.38 -2.40
C GLU A 209 11.22 8.88 -3.40
N THR A 210 10.54 7.78 -3.07
CA THR A 210 9.41 7.23 -3.82
C THR A 210 8.24 7.00 -2.88
N LEU A 211 7.05 7.49 -3.27
CA LEU A 211 5.78 7.20 -2.62
C LEU A 211 4.98 6.26 -3.52
N ALA A 212 4.92 4.98 -3.19
CA ALA A 212 4.17 3.96 -3.92
C ALA A 212 2.71 3.97 -3.45
N VAL A 213 1.88 4.76 -4.12
CA VAL A 213 0.47 5.03 -3.77
C VAL A 213 -0.43 3.93 -4.33
N MET A 214 -1.35 3.41 -3.52
CA MET A 214 -2.26 2.35 -3.95
C MET A 214 -3.28 2.85 -4.97
N HIS A 215 -3.82 4.05 -4.82
CA HIS A 215 -4.85 4.61 -5.71
C HIS A 215 -4.36 5.90 -6.37
N GLY A 216 -3.74 5.77 -7.55
CA GLY A 216 -3.24 6.90 -8.31
C GLY A 216 -1.80 6.75 -8.80
N SER A 217 -1.12 7.87 -9.05
CA SER A 217 0.27 7.87 -9.52
C SER A 217 1.26 7.58 -8.40
N THR A 218 2.30 6.81 -8.68
CA THR A 218 3.49 6.76 -7.84
C THR A 218 4.23 8.11 -7.94
N TYR A 219 4.59 8.69 -6.80
CA TYR A 219 5.36 9.93 -6.78
C TYR A 219 6.86 9.64 -6.63
N ILE A 220 7.68 10.37 -7.39
CA ILE A 220 9.15 10.35 -7.26
C ILE A 220 9.63 11.76 -6.97
N GLY A 221 10.32 11.95 -5.83
CA GLY A 221 10.83 13.24 -5.39
C GLY A 221 10.93 13.37 -3.87
N GLN A 222 10.67 14.55 -3.34
CA GLN A 222 10.76 14.86 -1.91
C GLN A 222 9.47 14.41 -1.19
N GLY A 223 9.35 13.12 -0.89
CA GLY A 223 8.15 12.56 -0.25
C GLY A 223 7.90 13.09 1.16
N ASP A 224 8.95 13.49 1.87
CA ASP A 224 8.85 14.14 3.20
C ASP A 224 7.99 15.41 3.17
N ARG A 225 8.13 16.24 2.13
CA ARG A 225 7.29 17.44 1.96
C ARG A 225 5.82 17.11 1.73
N LEU A 226 5.55 16.09 0.91
CA LEU A 226 4.18 15.66 0.65
C LEU A 226 3.53 15.07 1.92
N LEU A 227 4.25 14.25 2.69
CA LEU A 227 3.75 13.71 3.96
C LEU A 227 3.43 14.81 4.96
N THR A 228 4.26 15.83 5.05
CA THR A 228 4.00 17.01 5.90
C THR A 228 2.76 17.79 5.42
N GLY A 229 2.62 17.97 4.10
CA GLY A 229 1.45 18.64 3.51
C GLY A 229 0.15 17.84 3.71
N LEU A 230 0.23 16.53 3.63
CA LEU A 230 -0.93 15.64 3.83
C LEU A 230 -1.52 15.75 5.23
N ALA A 231 -0.71 15.96 6.26
CA ALA A 231 -1.18 16.13 7.62
C ALA A 231 -2.18 17.31 7.74
N ALA A 232 -1.87 18.42 7.07
CA ALA A 232 -2.78 19.58 7.04
C ALA A 232 -4.07 19.26 6.28
N VAL A 233 -3.99 18.51 5.18
CA VAL A 233 -5.17 18.12 4.38
C VAL A 233 -6.10 17.18 5.17
N ILE A 234 -5.55 16.19 5.86
CA ILE A 234 -6.35 15.27 6.68
C ILE A 234 -7.03 16.05 7.82
N LYS A 235 -6.29 16.93 8.51
CA LYS A 235 -6.85 17.78 9.55
C LYS A 235 -8.02 18.61 9.03
N GLU A 236 -7.84 19.31 7.91
CA GLU A 236 -8.87 20.16 7.29
C GLU A 236 -10.16 19.39 6.95
N ASN A 237 -10.05 18.13 6.52
CA ASN A 237 -11.19 17.37 6.01
C ASN A 237 -11.86 16.45 7.05
N PHE A 238 -11.15 16.05 8.10
CA PHE A 238 -11.59 14.99 9.02
C PHE A 238 -11.47 15.35 10.51
N GLU A 239 -10.91 16.50 10.88
CA GLU A 239 -10.99 16.99 12.25
C GLU A 239 -12.44 17.45 12.50
N GLU A 240 -13.12 16.80 13.41
CA GLU A 240 -14.44 17.24 13.84
C GLU A 240 -14.34 18.62 14.50
N ALA A 241 -15.25 19.50 14.11
CA ALA A 241 -15.37 20.83 14.70
C ALA A 241 -15.93 20.77 16.15
#